data_fd4356ed0e4586478030de9086d0fe9f
#
_entry.id   fd4356ed0e4586478030de9086d0fe9f
#
_cell.length_a   1.000
_cell.length_b   1.000
_cell.length_c   1.000
_cell.angle_alpha   90.00
_cell.angle_beta   90.00
_cell.angle_gamma   90.00
#
_symmetry.space_group_name_H-M   'P 1'
#
loop_
_entity.id
_entity.type
_entity.pdbx_description
1 polymer ?
#
loop_
_entity_poly.entity_id
_entity_poly.type
_entity_poly.pdbx_seq_one_letter_code
_entity_poly.pdbx_strand_id
1 'polypeptide(L)'
;QTLPKSSVKCDYYLVMRGQKPAFSPVKSMNAVCIGGLHRLRLLEPLLPFADELKVFAHPTMQSTIWQLYFGPVRFSLSLSRECWRGFSGEGAALESLLEDVPERWIEAMDKYSYANQQFNPTLFAIEEHIDLEKVDSLAARLAAMGLLGFDLDENSFFYRRLPFKTERILSLNPRMIAAEKLLEEEKVEIISNDEKRTEARVAGSGGVRHTVILDRESEKERCTCTWFSSNQG
;
A
#
# COMPACT_ATOMS: atom_id res chain seq x y z
N GLN A 1 7.98 -21.46 -18.33
CA GLN A 1 6.69 -22.05 -17.89
C GLN A 1 5.56 -21.29 -18.56
N THR A 2 4.66 -22.01 -19.25
CA THR A 2 3.43 -21.39 -19.75
C THR A 2 2.49 -21.10 -18.60
N LEU A 3 1.90 -19.91 -18.58
CA LEU A 3 0.86 -19.55 -17.62
C LEU A 3 -0.33 -20.52 -17.76
N PRO A 4 -0.93 -20.97 -16.65
CA PRO A 4 -2.11 -21.82 -16.71
C PRO A 4 -3.23 -21.11 -17.48
N LYS A 5 -3.93 -21.85 -18.33
CA LYS A 5 -5.16 -21.38 -18.97
C LYS A 5 -6.27 -21.32 -17.91
N SER A 6 -6.33 -20.26 -17.14
CA SER A 6 -7.37 -20.13 -16.11
C SER A 6 -8.44 -19.14 -16.53
N SER A 7 -9.67 -19.46 -16.14
CA SER A 7 -10.74 -18.48 -16.09
C SER A 7 -10.40 -17.38 -15.06
N VAL A 8 -10.83 -16.18 -15.32
CA VAL A 8 -10.56 -14.95 -14.58
C VAL A 8 -10.86 -15.02 -13.06
N LYS A 9 -11.49 -16.08 -12.57
CA LYS A 9 -12.04 -16.18 -11.21
C LYS A 9 -11.31 -17.12 -10.25
N CYS A 10 -10.25 -17.79 -10.68
CA CYS A 10 -9.51 -18.69 -9.78
C CYS A 10 -8.30 -17.98 -9.20
N ASP A 11 -8.20 -17.96 -7.88
CA ASP A 11 -6.99 -17.60 -7.18
C ASP A 11 -5.92 -18.67 -7.45
N TYR A 12 -4.74 -18.19 -7.81
CA TYR A 12 -3.54 -19.02 -7.88
C TYR A 12 -2.55 -18.54 -6.83
N TYR A 13 -1.73 -19.44 -6.38
CA TYR A 13 -0.74 -19.19 -5.37
C TYR A 13 0.66 -19.41 -5.94
N LEU A 14 1.55 -18.45 -5.68
CA LEU A 14 2.98 -18.65 -5.88
C LEU A 14 3.50 -19.48 -4.70
N VAL A 15 4.09 -20.62 -5.02
CA VAL A 15 4.65 -21.54 -4.05
C VAL A 15 6.09 -21.87 -4.43
N MET A 16 6.92 -22.19 -3.44
CA MET A 16 8.26 -22.73 -3.70
C MET A 16 8.21 -24.26 -3.70
N ARG A 17 8.66 -24.87 -4.79
CA ARG A 17 8.90 -26.32 -4.90
C ARG A 17 10.40 -26.56 -4.94
N GLY A 18 10.98 -26.83 -3.77
CA GLY A 18 12.43 -26.74 -3.60
C GLY A 18 12.91 -25.30 -3.81
N GLN A 19 13.83 -25.09 -4.74
CA GLN A 19 14.34 -23.76 -5.09
C GLN A 19 13.65 -23.09 -6.27
N LYS A 20 12.60 -23.70 -6.81
CA LYS A 20 11.92 -23.17 -8.01
C LYS A 20 10.53 -22.65 -7.67
N PRO A 21 10.17 -21.44 -8.14
CA PRO A 21 8.81 -20.94 -8.00
C PRO A 21 7.86 -21.75 -8.91
N ALA A 22 6.65 -22.00 -8.43
CA ALA A 22 5.60 -22.68 -9.17
C ALA A 22 4.23 -22.08 -8.85
N PHE A 23 3.29 -22.23 -9.78
CA PHE A 23 1.90 -21.86 -9.57
C PHE A 23 1.10 -23.06 -9.06
N SER A 24 0.27 -22.84 -8.04
CA SER A 24 -0.62 -23.84 -7.47
C SER A 24 -2.04 -23.29 -7.35
N PRO A 25 -3.06 -24.06 -7.70
CA PRO A 25 -4.45 -23.68 -7.42
C PRO A 25 -4.81 -23.89 -5.94
N VAL A 26 -3.94 -24.54 -5.17
CA VAL A 26 -4.17 -24.87 -3.75
C VAL A 26 -3.26 -24.00 -2.89
N LYS A 27 -3.84 -23.39 -1.85
CA LYS A 27 -3.11 -22.64 -0.84
C LYS A 27 -2.27 -23.61 0.01
N SER A 28 -1.01 -23.29 0.20
CA SER A 28 -0.12 -23.95 1.15
C SER A 28 0.45 -22.92 2.14
N MET A 29 1.11 -23.42 3.19
CA MET A 29 1.83 -22.54 4.12
C MET A 29 2.89 -21.72 3.35
N ASN A 30 2.99 -20.44 3.63
CA ASN A 30 3.87 -19.47 2.93
C ASN A 30 3.58 -19.26 1.43
N ALA A 31 2.42 -19.70 0.94
CA ALA A 31 1.98 -19.41 -0.41
C ALA A 31 1.45 -17.97 -0.51
N VAL A 32 1.83 -17.27 -1.58
CA VAL A 32 1.37 -15.92 -1.85
C VAL A 32 0.29 -15.94 -2.92
N CYS A 33 -0.88 -15.41 -2.58
CA CYS A 33 -2.01 -15.34 -3.49
C CYS A 33 -1.72 -14.36 -4.64
N ILE A 34 -1.84 -14.85 -5.87
CA ILE A 34 -1.83 -14.03 -7.07
C ILE A 34 -3.28 -13.92 -7.54
N GLY A 35 -3.94 -12.84 -7.15
CA GLY A 35 -5.29 -12.58 -7.62
C GLY A 35 -5.27 -12.32 -9.14
N GLY A 36 -5.90 -13.21 -9.92
CA GLY A 36 -6.02 -13.07 -11.36
C GLY A 36 -4.70 -13.21 -12.13
N LEU A 37 -4.28 -14.45 -12.40
CA LEU A 37 -3.09 -14.76 -13.22
C LEU A 37 -3.03 -14.05 -14.57
N HIS A 38 -4.19 -13.67 -15.14
CA HIS A 38 -4.25 -12.93 -16.39
C HIS A 38 -3.49 -11.60 -16.34
N ARG A 39 -3.30 -11.01 -15.14
CA ARG A 39 -2.51 -9.79 -14.96
C ARG A 39 -1.04 -9.98 -15.33
N LEU A 40 -0.50 -11.19 -15.17
CA LEU A 40 0.87 -11.53 -15.59
C LEU A 40 1.05 -11.52 -17.10
N ARG A 41 -0.03 -11.56 -17.89
CA ARG A 41 0.05 -11.42 -19.35
C ARG A 41 0.63 -10.10 -19.82
N LEU A 42 0.63 -9.08 -18.96
CA LEU A 42 1.34 -7.84 -19.24
C LEU A 42 2.84 -8.02 -19.43
N LEU A 43 3.41 -9.09 -18.87
CA LEU A 43 4.82 -9.43 -19.02
C LEU A 43 5.10 -10.21 -20.32
N GLU A 44 4.11 -10.90 -20.90
CA GLU A 44 4.31 -11.79 -22.06
C GLU A 44 5.04 -11.10 -23.23
N PRO A 45 4.66 -9.89 -23.68
CA PRO A 45 5.34 -9.22 -24.79
C PRO A 45 6.77 -8.77 -24.44
N LEU A 46 7.09 -8.64 -23.14
CA LEU A 46 8.40 -8.15 -22.68
C LEU A 46 9.38 -9.30 -22.42
N LEU A 47 8.88 -10.49 -22.06
CA LEU A 47 9.71 -11.65 -21.70
C LEU A 47 10.76 -12.04 -22.75
N PRO A 48 10.50 -12.02 -24.08
CA PRO A 48 11.49 -12.38 -25.09
C PRO A 48 12.71 -11.46 -25.14
N PHE A 49 12.58 -10.24 -24.61
CA PHE A 49 13.64 -9.22 -24.63
C PHE A 49 14.34 -9.08 -23.29
N ALA A 50 13.84 -9.73 -22.24
CA ALA A 50 14.40 -9.61 -20.90
C ALA A 50 15.62 -10.54 -20.73
N ASP A 51 16.67 -9.98 -20.12
CA ASP A 51 17.86 -10.74 -19.74
C ASP A 51 17.60 -11.62 -18.52
N GLU A 52 16.81 -11.11 -17.57
CA GLU A 52 16.51 -11.77 -16.31
C GLU A 52 15.09 -11.44 -15.82
N LEU A 53 14.45 -12.39 -15.14
CA LEU A 53 13.21 -12.20 -14.37
C LEU A 53 13.47 -12.53 -12.90
N LYS A 54 13.32 -11.56 -12.02
CA LYS A 54 13.27 -11.77 -10.56
C LYS A 54 11.84 -11.67 -10.05
N VAL A 55 11.52 -12.53 -9.09
CA VAL A 55 10.20 -12.56 -8.45
C VAL A 55 10.38 -12.45 -6.95
N PHE A 56 9.82 -11.40 -6.39
CA PHE A 56 9.76 -11.16 -4.95
C PHE A 56 8.35 -11.42 -4.45
N ALA A 57 8.24 -12.01 -3.28
CA ALA A 57 6.96 -12.36 -2.69
C ALA A 57 6.94 -12.04 -1.19
N HIS A 58 5.87 -11.42 -0.74
CA HIS A 58 5.66 -11.10 0.67
C HIS A 58 4.45 -11.88 1.20
N PRO A 59 4.66 -12.97 1.97
CA PRO A 59 3.56 -13.85 2.40
C PRO A 59 2.53 -13.18 3.29
N THR A 60 2.96 -12.30 4.19
CA THR A 60 2.04 -11.59 5.10
C THR A 60 1.17 -10.59 4.34
N MET A 61 1.76 -9.78 3.49
CA MET A 61 1.04 -8.78 2.68
C MET A 61 0.34 -9.39 1.46
N GLN A 62 0.51 -10.69 1.20
CA GLN A 62 -0.06 -11.37 0.03
C GLN A 62 0.18 -10.60 -1.27
N SER A 63 1.41 -10.12 -1.45
CA SER A 63 1.84 -9.33 -2.60
C SER A 63 3.05 -9.96 -3.30
N THR A 64 3.17 -9.72 -4.59
CA THR A 64 4.31 -10.15 -5.41
C THR A 64 4.79 -9.00 -6.28
N ILE A 65 6.11 -8.96 -6.53
CA ILE A 65 6.72 -8.03 -7.47
C ILE A 65 7.51 -8.85 -8.50
N TRP A 66 7.25 -8.57 -9.75
CA TRP A 66 7.84 -9.22 -10.91
C TRP A 66 8.70 -8.20 -11.63
N GLN A 67 10.01 -8.40 -11.61
CA GLN A 67 10.97 -7.48 -12.24
C GLN A 67 11.63 -8.12 -13.45
N LEU A 68 11.50 -7.46 -14.59
CA LEU A 68 12.22 -7.80 -15.83
C LEU A 68 13.39 -6.83 -16.00
N TYR A 69 14.54 -7.37 -16.31
CA TYR A 69 15.79 -6.63 -16.52
C TYR A 69 16.13 -6.62 -18.01
N PHE A 70 16.51 -5.44 -18.52
CA PHE A 70 16.88 -5.20 -19.91
C PHE A 70 18.15 -4.34 -19.89
N GLY A 71 19.31 -4.95 -19.67
CA GLY A 71 20.54 -4.17 -19.41
C GLY A 71 20.36 -3.19 -18.24
N PRO A 72 20.45 -1.88 -18.47
CA PRO A 72 20.32 -0.87 -17.40
C PRO A 72 18.84 -0.54 -17.06
N VAL A 73 17.88 -1.05 -17.85
CA VAL A 73 16.46 -0.74 -17.67
C VAL A 73 15.76 -1.85 -16.89
N ARG A 74 14.90 -1.46 -15.98
CA ARG A 74 14.11 -2.35 -15.12
C ARG A 74 12.62 -2.07 -15.31
N PHE A 75 11.83 -3.10 -15.56
CA PHE A 75 10.37 -3.04 -15.55
C PHE A 75 9.85 -3.83 -14.35
N SER A 76 9.02 -3.19 -13.51
CA SER A 76 8.47 -3.81 -12.31
C SER A 76 6.95 -3.84 -12.38
N LEU A 77 6.37 -5.03 -12.16
CA LEU A 77 4.94 -5.23 -12.01
C LEU A 77 4.65 -5.69 -10.59
N SER A 78 3.97 -4.87 -9.81
CA SER A 78 3.51 -5.21 -8.46
C SER A 78 2.08 -5.71 -8.50
N LEU A 79 1.82 -6.85 -7.86
CA LEU A 79 0.51 -7.47 -7.79
C LEU A 79 0.16 -7.77 -6.34
N SER A 80 -1.00 -7.32 -5.88
CA SER A 80 -1.61 -7.75 -4.62
C SER A 80 -2.68 -8.80 -4.87
N ARG A 81 -3.18 -9.41 -3.80
CA ARG A 81 -4.29 -10.36 -3.83
C ARG A 81 -5.55 -9.74 -4.45
N GLU A 82 -5.79 -8.45 -4.23
CA GLU A 82 -6.99 -7.77 -4.69
C GLU A 82 -6.87 -7.40 -6.18
N CYS A 83 -7.61 -8.12 -7.02
CA CYS A 83 -7.63 -7.86 -8.47
C CYS A 83 -8.78 -6.93 -8.91
N TRP A 84 -9.70 -6.60 -8.03
CA TRP A 84 -10.97 -5.96 -8.38
C TRP A 84 -10.98 -4.43 -8.26
N ARG A 85 -9.99 -3.84 -7.60
CA ARG A 85 -9.95 -2.41 -7.28
C ARG A 85 -8.87 -1.65 -8.05
N GLY A 86 -8.66 -1.94 -9.29
CA GLY A 86 -7.82 -1.15 -10.20
C GLY A 86 -6.38 -0.83 -9.76
N PHE A 87 -6.17 -0.45 -8.52
CA PHE A 87 -4.87 -0.10 -7.93
C PHE A 87 -4.58 -0.99 -6.73
N SER A 88 -3.63 -1.90 -6.88
CA SER A 88 -3.16 -2.75 -5.79
C SER A 88 -2.37 -1.92 -4.77
N GLY A 89 -2.78 -1.97 -3.51
CA GLY A 89 -2.08 -1.29 -2.42
C GLY A 89 -2.48 0.16 -2.16
N GLU A 90 -3.45 0.70 -2.89
CA GLU A 90 -3.93 2.07 -2.68
C GLU A 90 -4.48 2.27 -1.25
N GLY A 91 -5.14 1.25 -0.69
CA GLY A 91 -5.63 1.28 0.69
C GLY A 91 -4.50 1.39 1.71
N ALA A 92 -3.48 0.56 1.60
CA ALA A 92 -2.33 0.59 2.51
C ALA A 92 -1.54 1.93 2.43
N ALA A 93 -1.40 2.48 1.23
CA ALA A 93 -0.78 3.80 1.07
C ALA A 93 -1.62 4.91 1.72
N LEU A 94 -2.95 4.84 1.62
CA LEU A 94 -3.84 5.79 2.28
C LEU A 94 -3.84 5.63 3.80
N GLU A 95 -3.83 4.40 4.31
CA GLU A 95 -3.68 4.12 5.75
C GLU A 95 -2.39 4.73 6.30
N SER A 96 -1.27 4.52 5.63
CA SER A 96 0.02 5.09 6.02
C SER A 96 0.02 6.63 6.03
N LEU A 97 -0.78 7.28 5.18
CA LEU A 97 -0.94 8.73 5.18
C LEU A 97 -1.83 9.23 6.33
N LEU A 98 -2.71 8.37 6.88
CA LEU A 98 -3.61 8.70 7.98
C LEU A 98 -3.00 8.44 9.35
N GLU A 99 -1.89 7.72 9.45
CA GLU A 99 -1.20 7.50 10.72
C GLU A 99 -0.78 8.84 11.33
N ASP A 100 -1.07 8.98 12.62
CA ASP A 100 -0.71 10.18 13.39
C ASP A 100 0.76 10.13 13.78
N VAL A 101 1.60 10.58 12.87
CA VAL A 101 3.04 10.64 13.03
C VAL A 101 3.43 12.10 13.25
N PRO A 102 4.13 12.43 14.37
CA PRO A 102 4.57 13.79 14.64
C PRO A 102 5.38 14.37 13.48
N GLU A 103 5.00 15.57 13.02
CA GLU A 103 5.61 16.25 11.88
C GLU A 103 7.14 16.40 12.02
N ARG A 104 7.61 16.66 13.24
CA ARG A 104 9.05 16.72 13.56
C ARG A 104 9.83 15.48 13.15
N TRP A 105 9.21 14.29 13.23
CA TRP A 105 9.87 13.04 12.85
C TRP A 105 9.88 12.86 11.33
N ILE A 106 8.84 13.32 10.65
CA ILE A 106 8.79 13.33 9.19
C ILE A 106 9.89 14.24 8.65
N GLU A 107 10.04 15.45 9.22
CA GLU A 107 11.10 16.38 8.84
C GLU A 107 12.50 15.83 9.15
N ALA A 108 12.69 15.22 10.33
CA ALA A 108 13.97 14.60 10.70
C ALA A 108 14.34 13.48 9.73
N MET A 109 13.38 12.62 9.38
CA MET A 109 13.59 11.51 8.45
C MET A 109 13.83 11.99 7.01
N ASP A 110 13.12 13.01 6.55
CA ASP A 110 13.34 13.62 5.25
C ASP A 110 14.76 14.22 5.16
N LYS A 111 15.16 14.94 6.20
CA LYS A 111 16.51 15.51 6.32
C LYS A 111 17.60 14.43 6.37
N TYR A 112 17.40 13.38 7.17
CA TYR A 112 18.32 12.27 7.28
C TYR A 112 18.49 11.54 5.93
N SER A 113 17.38 11.20 5.30
CA SER A 113 17.36 10.50 4.02
C SER A 113 17.99 11.33 2.91
N TYR A 114 17.74 12.65 2.91
CA TYR A 114 18.37 13.57 1.96
C TYR A 114 19.90 13.62 2.10
N ALA A 115 20.39 13.64 3.33
CA ALA A 115 21.82 13.70 3.61
C ALA A 115 22.55 12.39 3.29
N ASN A 116 21.91 11.24 3.54
CA ASN A 116 22.56 9.93 3.44
C ASN A 116 22.25 9.19 2.12
N GLN A 117 21.36 9.69 1.28
CA GLN A 117 20.87 9.08 0.03
C GLN A 117 20.28 7.66 0.19
N GLN A 118 20.81 6.87 1.12
CA GLN A 118 20.27 5.59 1.57
C GLN A 118 19.73 5.76 2.98
N PHE A 119 18.62 5.11 3.25
CA PHE A 119 17.97 5.16 4.54
C PHE A 119 17.99 3.80 5.21
N ASN A 120 18.63 3.73 6.39
CA ASN A 120 18.61 2.56 7.24
C ASN A 120 17.69 2.83 8.45
N PRO A 121 16.51 2.16 8.52
CA PRO A 121 15.55 2.37 9.60
C PRO A 121 16.13 2.14 10.99
N THR A 122 17.00 1.12 11.14
CA THR A 122 17.58 0.77 12.45
C THR A 122 18.55 1.85 12.93
N LEU A 123 19.41 2.36 12.05
CA LEU A 123 20.33 3.46 12.42
C LEU A 123 19.59 4.71 12.79
N PHE A 124 18.56 5.07 12.01
CA PHE A 124 17.74 6.23 12.30
C PHE A 124 16.99 6.09 13.63
N ALA A 125 16.44 4.90 13.93
CA ALA A 125 15.78 4.61 15.19
C ALA A 125 16.71 4.83 16.40
N ILE A 126 17.98 4.42 16.28
CA ILE A 126 19.00 4.59 17.32
C ILE A 126 19.39 6.06 17.49
N GLU A 127 19.64 6.78 16.39
CA GLU A 127 20.07 8.19 16.40
C GLU A 127 18.99 9.12 16.96
N GLU A 128 17.74 8.89 16.57
CA GLU A 128 16.62 9.74 16.97
C GLU A 128 15.91 9.25 18.25
N HIS A 129 16.34 8.14 18.84
CA HIS A 129 15.73 7.51 20.03
C HIS A 129 14.24 7.20 19.83
N ILE A 130 13.89 6.64 18.68
CA ILE A 130 12.51 6.27 18.28
C ILE A 130 12.40 4.76 18.21
N ASP A 131 11.23 4.22 18.59
CA ASP A 131 10.94 2.80 18.41
C ASP A 131 10.96 2.41 16.93
N LEU A 132 11.53 1.24 16.61
CA LEU A 132 11.67 0.78 15.23
C LEU A 132 10.32 0.65 14.51
N GLU A 133 9.26 0.22 15.20
CA GLU A 133 7.90 0.15 14.65
C GLU A 133 7.41 1.52 14.16
N LYS A 134 7.71 2.57 14.91
CA LYS A 134 7.38 3.95 14.51
C LYS A 134 8.20 4.43 13.33
N VAL A 135 9.45 3.98 13.21
CA VAL A 135 10.28 4.30 12.05
C VAL A 135 9.75 3.60 10.80
N ASP A 136 9.26 2.36 10.92
CA ASP A 136 8.63 1.66 9.79
C ASP A 136 7.37 2.37 9.32
N SER A 137 6.52 2.85 10.24
CA SER A 137 5.35 3.68 9.91
C SER A 137 5.75 4.98 9.23
N LEU A 138 6.79 5.66 9.72
CA LEU A 138 7.36 6.85 9.08
C LEU A 138 7.86 6.57 7.66
N ALA A 139 8.60 5.47 7.47
CA ALA A 139 9.10 5.06 6.17
C ALA A 139 7.96 4.75 5.20
N ALA A 140 6.91 4.06 5.67
CA ALA A 140 5.72 3.79 4.88
C ALA A 140 5.00 5.09 4.47
N ARG A 141 4.88 6.05 5.37
CA ARG A 141 4.30 7.38 5.09
C ARG A 141 5.12 8.15 4.06
N LEU A 142 6.43 8.25 4.22
CA LEU A 142 7.30 8.91 3.23
C LEU A 142 7.29 8.19 1.88
N ALA A 143 7.20 6.85 1.87
CA ALA A 143 7.05 6.09 0.65
C ALA A 143 5.70 6.35 -0.04
N ALA A 144 4.60 6.43 0.72
CA ALA A 144 3.28 6.80 0.21
C ALA A 144 3.26 8.22 -0.37
N MET A 145 4.03 9.14 0.22
CA MET A 145 4.24 10.50 -0.30
C MET A 145 5.19 10.53 -1.50
N GLY A 146 5.82 9.41 -1.86
CA GLY A 146 6.75 9.29 -2.97
C GLY A 146 8.16 9.82 -2.67
N LEU A 147 8.47 10.14 -1.42
CA LEU A 147 9.78 10.65 -1.00
C LEU A 147 10.79 9.53 -0.73
N LEU A 148 10.34 8.35 -0.34
CA LEU A 148 11.16 7.15 -0.24
C LEU A 148 10.80 6.14 -1.32
N GLY A 149 11.79 5.47 -1.86
CA GLY A 149 11.66 4.24 -2.64
C GLY A 149 12.36 3.10 -1.91
N PHE A 150 12.07 1.87 -2.31
CA PHE A 150 12.70 0.69 -1.78
C PHE A 150 13.36 -0.10 -2.92
N ASP A 151 14.66 -0.34 -2.81
CA ASP A 151 15.39 -1.20 -3.74
C ASP A 151 15.32 -2.65 -3.24
N LEU A 152 14.67 -3.51 -4.03
CA LEU A 152 14.47 -4.91 -3.69
C LEU A 152 15.74 -5.75 -3.82
N ASP A 153 16.67 -5.36 -4.68
CA ASP A 153 17.93 -6.06 -4.87
C ASP A 153 18.88 -5.80 -3.72
N GLU A 154 18.96 -4.54 -3.27
CA GLU A 154 19.81 -4.11 -2.16
C GLU A 154 19.11 -4.21 -0.80
N ASN A 155 17.81 -4.51 -0.79
CA ASN A 155 16.97 -4.56 0.41
C ASN A 155 17.12 -3.30 1.26
N SER A 156 17.09 -2.14 0.61
CA SER A 156 17.33 -0.85 1.25
C SER A 156 16.39 0.23 0.75
N PHE A 157 16.08 1.18 1.63
CA PHE A 157 15.36 2.38 1.23
C PHE A 157 16.32 3.38 0.59
N PHE A 158 15.81 4.15 -0.38
CA PHE A 158 16.52 5.26 -0.98
C PHE A 158 15.64 6.52 -1.05
N TYR A 159 16.27 7.66 -0.91
CA TYR A 159 15.58 8.94 -1.00
C TYR A 159 15.23 9.30 -2.45
N ARG A 160 14.00 9.75 -2.65
CA ARG A 160 13.51 10.23 -3.95
C ARG A 160 13.16 11.69 -3.83
N ARG A 161 13.97 12.55 -4.44
CA ARG A 161 13.60 13.94 -4.56
C ARG A 161 12.64 14.11 -5.72
N LEU A 162 11.35 14.14 -5.40
CA LEU A 162 10.35 14.47 -6.42
C LEU A 162 10.27 15.97 -6.61
N PRO A 163 10.02 16.44 -7.84
CA PRO A 163 9.90 17.89 -8.15
C PRO A 163 8.57 18.48 -7.63
N PHE A 164 7.87 17.79 -6.74
CA PHE A 164 6.59 18.23 -6.21
C PHE A 164 6.73 18.62 -4.74
N LYS A 165 5.97 19.62 -4.36
CA LYS A 165 5.75 19.91 -2.95
C LYS A 165 4.81 18.85 -2.37
N THR A 166 5.10 18.37 -1.17
CA THR A 166 4.31 17.37 -0.44
C THR A 166 2.83 17.75 -0.33
N GLU A 167 2.56 19.03 -0.03
CA GLU A 167 1.22 19.61 0.04
C GLU A 167 0.44 19.40 -1.27
N ARG A 168 1.13 19.42 -2.40
CA ARG A 168 0.50 19.23 -3.71
C ARG A 168 0.11 17.77 -3.95
N ILE A 169 0.84 16.81 -3.38
CA ILE A 169 0.50 15.38 -3.49
C ILE A 169 -0.76 15.08 -2.67
N LEU A 170 -0.84 15.60 -1.46
CA LEU A 170 -2.03 15.48 -0.61
C LEU A 170 -3.25 16.13 -1.28
N SER A 171 -3.06 17.31 -1.89
CA SER A 171 -4.12 18.00 -2.62
C SER A 171 -4.58 17.31 -3.91
N LEU A 172 -3.84 16.33 -4.41
CA LEU A 172 -4.24 15.53 -5.59
C LEU A 172 -5.14 14.35 -5.23
N ASN A 173 -5.34 14.04 -3.94
CA ASN A 173 -6.27 13.00 -3.52
C ASN A 173 -7.69 13.57 -3.34
N PRO A 174 -8.63 13.32 -4.27
CA PRO A 174 -9.99 13.89 -4.19
C PRO A 174 -10.74 13.47 -2.93
N ARG A 175 -10.39 12.30 -2.34
CA ARG A 175 -11.04 11.80 -1.12
C ARG A 175 -10.51 12.52 0.11
N MET A 176 -9.20 12.79 0.17
CA MET A 176 -8.60 13.58 1.26
C MET A 176 -9.16 15.00 1.24
N ILE A 177 -9.20 15.65 0.08
CA ILE A 177 -9.80 16.99 -0.09
C ILE A 177 -11.27 16.99 0.36
N ALA A 178 -12.02 15.95 -0.03
CA ALA A 178 -13.42 15.83 0.36
C ALA A 178 -13.58 15.60 1.87
N ALA A 179 -12.67 14.84 2.50
CA ALA A 179 -12.68 14.60 3.94
C ALA A 179 -12.32 15.87 4.72
N GLU A 180 -11.27 16.58 4.32
CA GLU A 180 -10.88 17.88 4.90
C GLU A 180 -12.03 18.89 4.81
N LYS A 181 -12.66 18.99 3.63
CA LYS A 181 -13.82 19.85 3.44
C LYS A 181 -14.99 19.50 4.35
N LEU A 182 -15.25 18.21 4.61
CA LEU A 182 -16.27 17.77 5.55
C LEU A 182 -15.95 18.19 7.00
N LEU A 183 -14.69 18.19 7.37
CA LEU A 183 -14.24 18.65 8.68
C LEU A 183 -14.33 20.18 8.79
N GLU A 184 -13.82 20.92 7.80
CA GLU A 184 -13.89 22.39 7.75
C GLU A 184 -15.33 22.92 7.76
N GLU A 185 -16.22 22.23 7.10
CA GLU A 185 -17.65 22.58 7.05
C GLU A 185 -18.45 22.06 8.26
N GLU A 186 -17.77 21.54 9.30
CA GLU A 186 -18.38 20.96 10.52
C GLU A 186 -19.47 19.91 10.20
N LYS A 187 -19.28 19.17 9.10
CA LYS A 187 -20.23 18.15 8.64
C LYS A 187 -20.00 16.77 9.28
N VAL A 188 -19.00 16.66 10.17
CA VAL A 188 -18.68 15.46 10.93
C VAL A 188 -19.03 15.71 12.39
N GLU A 189 -20.00 14.96 12.89
CA GLU A 189 -20.44 15.00 14.29
C GLU A 189 -19.99 13.71 14.97
N ILE A 190 -19.05 13.78 15.91
CA ILE A 190 -18.62 12.63 16.71
C ILE A 190 -19.66 12.37 17.79
N ILE A 191 -20.28 11.19 17.76
CA ILE A 191 -21.33 10.77 18.70
C ILE A 191 -20.72 10.10 19.93
N SER A 192 -19.77 9.20 19.69
CA SER A 192 -18.99 8.56 20.74
C SER A 192 -17.58 8.30 20.28
N ASN A 193 -16.63 8.41 21.18
CA ASN A 193 -15.22 8.11 20.92
C ASN A 193 -14.63 7.50 22.20
N ASP A 194 -14.42 6.21 22.20
CA ASP A 194 -13.72 5.48 23.25
C ASP A 194 -12.50 4.74 22.68
N GLU A 195 -11.74 4.06 23.54
CA GLU A 195 -10.52 3.36 23.13
C GLU A 195 -10.75 2.26 22.09
N LYS A 196 -11.96 1.70 22.04
CA LYS A 196 -12.30 0.55 21.21
C LYS A 196 -13.07 0.96 19.96
N ARG A 197 -13.89 2.01 20.05
CA ARG A 197 -14.82 2.36 19.01
C ARG A 197 -15.02 3.86 18.88
N THR A 198 -15.09 4.34 17.65
CA THR A 198 -15.54 5.69 17.33
C THR A 198 -16.81 5.59 16.49
N GLU A 199 -17.83 6.35 16.84
CA GLU A 199 -19.05 6.51 16.06
C GLU A 199 -19.24 7.99 15.70
N ALA A 200 -19.47 8.25 14.42
CA ALA A 200 -19.68 9.60 13.90
C ALA A 200 -20.85 9.64 12.92
N ARG A 201 -21.48 10.80 12.84
CA ARG A 201 -22.42 11.13 11.77
C ARG A 201 -21.78 12.08 10.79
N VAL A 202 -21.88 11.75 9.51
CA VAL A 202 -21.29 12.53 8.43
C VAL A 202 -22.41 12.97 7.48
N ALA A 203 -22.48 14.25 7.19
CA ALA A 203 -23.43 14.77 6.23
C ALA A 203 -22.97 14.43 4.80
N GLY A 204 -23.77 13.62 4.11
CA GLY A 204 -23.54 13.28 2.72
C GLY A 204 -24.19 14.27 1.74
N SER A 205 -24.00 14.03 0.44
CA SER A 205 -24.65 14.78 -0.63
C SER A 205 -26.18 14.63 -0.54
N GLY A 206 -26.91 15.72 -0.73
CA GLY A 206 -28.38 15.71 -0.70
C GLY A 206 -29.01 15.76 0.69
N GLY A 207 -28.27 16.12 1.75
CA GLY A 207 -28.78 16.28 3.12
C GLY A 207 -28.98 14.98 3.89
N VAL A 208 -28.58 13.85 3.33
CA VAL A 208 -28.61 12.55 4.02
C VAL A 208 -27.42 12.47 4.97
N ARG A 209 -27.68 12.05 6.23
CA ARG A 209 -26.62 11.78 7.20
C ARG A 209 -26.28 10.29 7.21
N HIS A 210 -25.00 9.99 7.13
CA HIS A 210 -24.46 8.63 7.21
C HIS A 210 -23.83 8.38 8.58
N THR A 211 -24.07 7.21 9.14
CA THR A 211 -23.36 6.77 10.35
C THR A 211 -22.11 6.04 9.93
N VAL A 212 -20.97 6.46 10.50
CA VAL A 212 -19.66 5.82 10.35
C VAL A 212 -19.24 5.26 11.68
N ILE A 213 -18.79 4.02 11.68
CA ILE A 213 -18.31 3.31 12.87
C ILE A 213 -16.91 2.81 12.55
N LEU A 214 -15.96 3.16 13.40
CA LEU A 214 -14.59 2.63 13.40
C LEU A 214 -14.44 1.74 14.62
N ASP A 215 -14.23 0.46 14.40
CA ASP A 215 -13.98 -0.52 15.46
C ASP A 215 -12.47 -0.83 15.46
N ARG A 216 -11.77 -0.37 16.48
CA ARG A 216 -10.31 -0.52 16.60
C ARG A 216 -9.89 -1.92 17.07
N GLU A 217 -10.76 -2.66 17.75
CA GLU A 217 -10.44 -4.03 18.18
C GLU A 217 -10.48 -5.01 17.00
N SER A 218 -11.48 -4.87 16.14
CA SER A 218 -11.66 -5.76 14.99
C SER A 218 -11.03 -5.21 13.70
N GLU A 219 -10.46 -4.01 13.74
CA GLU A 219 -9.95 -3.29 12.57
C GLU A 219 -11.00 -3.20 11.45
N LYS A 220 -12.26 -3.02 11.84
CA LYS A 220 -13.38 -2.98 10.90
C LYS A 220 -14.04 -1.61 10.88
N GLU A 221 -14.26 -1.17 9.68
CA GLU A 221 -15.02 0.04 9.39
C GLU A 221 -16.43 -0.30 8.93
N ARG A 222 -17.39 0.54 9.26
CA ARG A 222 -18.76 0.45 8.75
C ARG A 222 -19.27 1.83 8.40
N CYS A 223 -19.99 1.91 7.29
CA CYS A 223 -20.68 3.13 6.88
C CYS A 223 -22.04 2.79 6.29
N THR A 224 -23.03 3.60 6.57
CA THR A 224 -24.38 3.44 6.01
C THR A 224 -24.54 4.04 4.61
N CYS A 225 -23.48 4.55 3.99
CA CYS A 225 -23.56 5.09 2.63
C CYS A 225 -23.66 3.98 1.58
N THR A 226 -24.30 4.29 0.46
CA THR A 226 -24.49 3.35 -0.64
C THR A 226 -23.20 2.87 -1.26
N TRP A 227 -22.18 3.73 -1.29
CA TRP A 227 -20.85 3.35 -1.79
C TRP A 227 -20.23 2.24 -0.94
N PHE A 228 -20.29 2.39 0.38
CA PHE A 228 -19.73 1.41 1.31
C PHE A 228 -20.46 0.06 1.22
N SER A 229 -21.80 0.10 1.23
CA SER A 229 -22.62 -1.11 1.13
C SER A 229 -22.43 -1.87 -0.19
N SER A 230 -22.07 -1.15 -1.27
CA SER A 230 -21.85 -1.77 -2.59
C SER A 230 -20.44 -2.33 -2.79
N ASN A 231 -19.45 -1.91 -1.96
CA ASN A 231 -18.04 -2.24 -2.16
C ASN A 231 -17.41 -3.09 -1.06
N GLN A 232 -18.12 -3.33 0.03
CA GLN A 232 -17.64 -4.16 1.15
C GLN A 232 -18.57 -5.35 1.47
N GLY A 233 -19.59 -5.58 0.68
CA GLY A 233 -20.48 -6.75 0.80
C GLY A 233 -20.00 -7.95 0.00
#